data_c1fe9e6b41d0d0cb4838b05cf790363e
#
_entry.id   c1fe9e6b41d0d0cb4838b05cf790363e
#
_cell.length_a   1.000
_cell.length_b   1.000
_cell.length_c   1.000
_cell.angle_alpha   90.00
_cell.angle_beta   90.00
_cell.angle_gamma   90.00
#
_symmetry.space_group_name_H-M   'P 1'
#
loop_
_entity.id
_entity.type
_entity.pdbx_description
1 polymer ?
#
loop_
_entity_poly.entity_id
_entity_poly.type
_entity_poly.pdbx_seq_one_letter_code
_entity_poly.pdbx_strand_id
1 'polypeptide(L)'
;MMTKKHKFPGKKLLVLALAAVLAAGLSGCHGAKEQSAFSIPEEFDTSKNYEITFWAKNDTNKTQTEIYKKAISDFEALYPNITVDLRLYTDYGKIYNDVITNIATETTQ
;
A
#
# COMPACT_ATOMS: atom_id res chain seq x y z
N MET A 1 -45.12 -58.94 11.91
CA MET A 1 -44.54 -57.61 11.96
C MET A 1 -43.67 -57.41 10.74
N MET A 2 -44.13 -56.62 9.77
CA MET A 2 -43.33 -56.32 8.57
C MET A 2 -42.56 -55.02 8.78
N THR A 3 -41.24 -55.09 8.90
CA THR A 3 -40.37 -53.93 8.87
C THR A 3 -40.21 -53.43 7.43
N LYS A 4 -40.84 -52.32 7.11
CA LYS A 4 -40.59 -51.64 5.80
C LYS A 4 -39.17 -51.09 5.82
N LYS A 5 -38.28 -51.71 5.03
CA LYS A 5 -36.99 -51.13 4.71
C LYS A 5 -37.22 -49.97 3.73
N HIS A 6 -37.09 -48.73 4.17
CA HIS A 6 -37.03 -47.61 3.29
C HIS A 6 -35.68 -47.63 2.54
N LYS A 7 -35.72 -48.07 1.27
CA LYS A 7 -34.61 -47.89 0.35
C LYS A 7 -34.59 -46.45 -0.05
N PHE A 8 -33.64 -45.70 0.48
CA PHE A 8 -33.31 -44.36 -0.07
C PHE A 8 -32.68 -44.55 -1.45
N PRO A 9 -33.19 -43.92 -2.50
CA PRO A 9 -32.59 -44.02 -3.84
C PRO A 9 -31.19 -43.35 -3.81
N GLY A 10 -30.16 -44.13 -4.08
CA GLY A 10 -28.77 -43.69 -4.04
C GLY A 10 -28.42 -42.44 -4.85
N LYS A 11 -29.28 -42.12 -5.82
CA LYS A 11 -29.19 -40.91 -6.63
C LYS A 11 -29.39 -39.61 -5.81
N LYS A 12 -30.25 -39.62 -4.80
CA LYS A 12 -30.47 -38.46 -3.93
C LYS A 12 -29.32 -38.23 -2.92
N LEU A 13 -28.67 -39.29 -2.48
CA LEU A 13 -27.47 -39.18 -1.62
C LEU A 13 -26.28 -38.64 -2.41
N LEU A 14 -26.13 -39.03 -3.66
CA LEU A 14 -25.03 -38.53 -4.51
C LEU A 14 -25.17 -37.01 -4.82
N VAL A 15 -26.40 -36.55 -5.02
CA VAL A 15 -26.69 -35.12 -5.25
C VAL A 15 -26.39 -34.27 -3.99
N LEU A 16 -26.76 -34.79 -2.82
CA LEU A 16 -26.46 -34.12 -1.54
C LEU A 16 -24.96 -34.06 -1.24
N ALA A 17 -24.21 -35.13 -1.57
CA ALA A 17 -22.75 -35.14 -1.42
C ALA A 17 -22.07 -34.15 -2.37
N LEU A 18 -22.57 -34.03 -3.61
CA LEU A 18 -22.02 -33.09 -4.59
C LEU A 18 -22.29 -31.63 -4.20
N ALA A 19 -23.48 -31.34 -3.65
CA ALA A 19 -23.83 -30.02 -3.13
C ALA A 19 -22.97 -29.59 -1.92
N ALA A 20 -22.62 -30.53 -1.04
CA ALA A 20 -21.76 -30.29 0.11
C ALA A 20 -20.31 -29.96 -0.29
N VAL A 21 -19.79 -30.60 -1.36
CA VAL A 21 -18.43 -30.33 -1.87
C VAL A 21 -18.36 -28.96 -2.54
N LEU A 22 -19.41 -28.51 -3.22
CA LEU A 22 -19.47 -27.17 -3.84
C LEU A 22 -19.56 -26.05 -2.79
N ALA A 23 -20.21 -26.29 -1.63
CA ALA A 23 -20.29 -25.30 -0.56
C ALA A 23 -18.97 -25.13 0.19
N ALA A 24 -18.12 -26.17 0.27
CA ALA A 24 -16.80 -26.10 0.90
C ALA A 24 -15.73 -25.39 0.03
N GLY A 25 -15.97 -25.27 -1.28
CA GLY A 25 -15.03 -24.65 -2.22
C GLY A 25 -15.08 -23.11 -2.26
N LEU A 26 -16.04 -22.46 -1.61
CA LEU A 26 -16.21 -21.01 -1.63
C LEU A 26 -15.59 -20.28 -0.43
N SER A 27 -14.99 -20.98 0.52
CA SER A 27 -14.30 -20.35 1.66
C SER A 27 -12.79 -20.10 1.45
N GLY A 28 -12.33 -20.09 0.20
CA GLY A 28 -10.92 -19.98 -0.20
C GLY A 28 -10.39 -18.55 -0.35
N CYS A 29 -11.03 -17.51 0.16
CA CYS A 29 -10.53 -16.12 0.08
C CYS A 29 -10.56 -15.40 1.43
N HIS A 30 -10.05 -16.04 2.51
CA HIS A 30 -9.77 -15.36 3.77
C HIS A 30 -8.28 -15.46 4.09
N GLY A 31 -7.47 -14.72 3.35
CA GLY A 31 -6.03 -14.66 3.56
C GLY A 31 -5.37 -13.45 2.91
N ALA A 32 -6.12 -12.48 2.38
CA ALA A 32 -5.58 -11.15 2.21
C ALA A 32 -5.40 -10.58 3.62
N LYS A 33 -4.15 -10.61 4.15
CA LYS A 33 -3.77 -9.67 5.19
C LYS A 33 -4.24 -8.33 4.69
N GLU A 34 -5.14 -7.69 5.44
CA GLU A 34 -5.46 -6.28 5.20
C GLU A 34 -4.12 -5.57 5.16
N GLN A 35 -3.68 -5.22 3.95
CA GLN A 35 -2.67 -4.19 3.82
C GLN A 35 -3.28 -3.03 4.55
N SER A 36 -2.65 -2.63 5.63
CA SER A 36 -3.10 -1.50 6.44
C SER A 36 -3.45 -0.40 5.48
N ALA A 37 -4.76 -0.12 5.34
CA ALA A 37 -5.22 0.90 4.43
C ALA A 37 -4.52 2.18 4.88
N PHE A 38 -3.73 2.78 3.99
CA PHE A 38 -3.09 4.05 4.27
C PHE A 38 -4.20 5.04 4.60
N SER A 39 -4.29 5.41 5.87
CA SER A 39 -5.24 6.42 6.32
C SER A 39 -4.50 7.75 6.39
N ILE A 40 -5.00 8.72 5.64
CA ILE A 40 -4.53 10.11 5.77
C ILE A 40 -5.11 10.63 7.10
N PRO A 41 -4.30 11.06 8.05
CA PRO A 41 -4.80 11.66 9.27
C PRO A 41 -5.59 12.94 8.94
N GLU A 42 -6.70 13.18 9.64
CA GLU A 42 -7.52 14.36 9.44
C GLU A 42 -6.79 15.66 9.82
N GLU A 43 -5.86 15.57 10.76
CA GLU A 43 -5.02 16.67 11.18
C GLU A 43 -3.54 16.24 11.24
N PHE A 44 -2.67 17.19 10.92
CA PHE A 44 -1.23 16.98 11.01
C PHE A 44 -0.79 17.10 12.48
N ASP A 45 -0.12 16.08 13.01
CA ASP A 45 0.39 16.11 14.39
C ASP A 45 1.61 17.03 14.49
N THR A 46 1.38 18.28 14.91
CA THR A 46 2.44 19.29 15.05
C THR A 46 3.38 19.06 16.23
N SER A 47 3.10 18.06 17.09
CA SER A 47 3.99 17.67 18.20
C SER A 47 5.13 16.75 17.75
N LYS A 48 5.03 16.19 16.55
CA LYS A 48 6.03 15.29 15.96
C LYS A 48 6.89 16.01 14.94
N ASN A 49 8.15 15.61 14.86
CA ASN A 49 9.05 16.06 13.80
C ASN A 49 8.97 15.09 12.62
N TYR A 50 8.94 15.66 11.41
CA TYR A 50 8.91 14.91 10.17
C TYR A 50 10.08 15.33 9.29
N GLU A 51 10.69 14.36 8.61
CA GLU A 51 11.68 14.59 7.59
C GLU A 51 11.15 14.07 6.25
N ILE A 52 11.13 14.93 5.24
CA ILE A 52 10.62 14.63 3.90
C ILE A 52 11.76 14.81 2.91
N THR A 53 11.99 13.84 2.04
CA THR A 53 12.94 14.00 0.93
C THR A 53 12.16 14.39 -0.34
N PHE A 54 12.49 15.56 -0.89
CA PHE A 54 11.94 16.03 -2.16
C PHE A 54 12.95 15.80 -3.29
N TRP A 55 12.60 14.91 -4.20
CA TRP A 55 13.45 14.55 -5.34
C TRP A 55 12.95 15.25 -6.59
N ALA A 56 13.81 16.05 -7.19
CA ALA A 56 13.47 16.82 -8.38
C ALA A 56 14.54 16.72 -9.45
N LYS A 57 14.08 16.70 -10.72
CA LYS A 57 14.98 16.87 -11.85
C LYS A 57 15.37 18.35 -11.96
N ASN A 58 16.67 18.61 -12.08
CA ASN A 58 17.20 19.92 -12.38
C ASN A 58 18.35 19.76 -13.38
N ASP A 59 18.19 20.35 -14.56
CA ASP A 59 19.19 20.35 -15.63
C ASP A 59 20.30 21.40 -15.40
N THR A 60 20.80 21.50 -14.16
CA THR A 60 21.82 22.47 -13.76
C THR A 60 21.35 23.94 -13.81
N ASN A 61 20.05 24.17 -13.87
CA ASN A 61 19.46 25.50 -13.86
C ASN A 61 19.50 26.10 -12.44
N LYS A 62 20.37 27.07 -12.23
CA LYS A 62 20.55 27.73 -10.92
C LYS A 62 19.29 28.44 -10.44
N THR A 63 18.57 29.10 -11.35
CA THR A 63 17.31 29.79 -11.03
C THR A 63 16.26 28.83 -10.50
N GLN A 64 16.11 27.67 -11.12
CA GLN A 64 15.19 26.63 -10.66
C GLN A 64 15.58 26.10 -9.28
N THR A 65 16.87 25.90 -9.04
CA THR A 65 17.38 25.48 -7.72
C THR A 65 17.01 26.49 -6.63
N GLU A 66 17.18 27.78 -6.89
CA GLU A 66 16.85 28.84 -5.92
C GLU A 66 15.34 28.93 -5.68
N ILE A 67 14.50 28.67 -6.68
CA ILE A 67 13.05 28.57 -6.52
C ILE A 67 12.68 27.42 -5.58
N TYR A 68 13.26 26.24 -5.76
CA TYR A 68 13.02 25.11 -4.87
C TYR A 68 13.45 25.39 -3.43
N LYS A 69 14.66 25.93 -3.25
CA LYS A 69 15.16 26.28 -1.91
C LYS A 69 14.28 27.31 -1.22
N LYS A 70 13.86 28.35 -1.97
CA LYS A 70 12.96 29.36 -1.40
C LYS A 70 11.60 28.74 -1.02
N ALA A 71 11.01 27.93 -1.88
CA ALA A 71 9.73 27.28 -1.58
C ALA A 71 9.83 26.37 -0.33
N ILE A 72 10.93 25.64 -0.18
CA ILE A 72 11.20 24.80 0.98
C ILE A 72 11.33 25.68 2.24
N SER A 73 12.14 26.75 2.18
CA SER A 73 12.32 27.65 3.31
C SER A 73 10.99 28.30 3.75
N ASP A 74 10.16 28.72 2.80
CA ASP A 74 8.84 29.28 3.09
C ASP A 74 7.90 28.24 3.72
N PHE A 75 7.97 26.99 3.25
CA PHE A 75 7.20 25.86 3.80
C PHE A 75 7.62 25.51 5.23
N GLU A 76 8.93 25.37 5.48
CA GLU A 76 9.48 25.07 6.82
C GLU A 76 9.19 26.19 7.82
N ALA A 77 9.09 27.46 7.36
CA ALA A 77 8.68 28.56 8.21
C ALA A 77 7.22 28.45 8.65
N LEU A 78 6.35 27.90 7.80
CA LEU A 78 4.94 27.63 8.13
C LEU A 78 4.77 26.36 9.00
N TYR A 79 5.64 25.37 8.78
CA TYR A 79 5.59 24.07 9.45
C TYR A 79 6.95 23.74 10.08
N PRO A 80 7.31 24.36 11.22
CA PRO A 80 8.67 24.23 11.80
C PRO A 80 9.01 22.83 12.32
N ASN A 81 8.02 21.95 12.41
CA ASN A 81 8.20 20.54 12.75
C ASN A 81 8.48 19.64 11.53
N ILE A 82 8.56 20.22 10.33
CA ILE A 82 8.82 19.48 9.10
C ILE A 82 10.14 20.00 8.50
N THR A 83 11.05 19.09 8.20
CA THR A 83 12.30 19.37 7.48
C THR A 83 12.23 18.75 6.10
N VAL A 84 12.64 19.49 5.07
CA VAL A 84 12.63 19.02 3.69
C VAL A 84 14.06 18.91 3.14
N ASP A 85 14.52 17.69 2.88
CA ASP A 85 15.78 17.41 2.21
C ASP A 85 15.58 17.46 0.69
N LEU A 86 16.22 18.42 0.02
CA LEU A 86 16.14 18.58 -1.44
C LEU A 86 17.24 17.77 -2.13
N ARG A 87 16.82 16.79 -2.95
CA ARG A 87 17.72 16.02 -3.82
C ARG A 87 17.49 16.35 -5.28
N LEU A 88 18.53 16.86 -5.94
CA LEU A 88 18.49 17.25 -7.35
C LEU A 88 19.20 16.21 -8.21
N TYR A 89 18.56 15.83 -9.30
CA TYR A 89 19.02 14.84 -10.25
C TYR A 89 19.10 15.44 -11.66
N THR A 90 20.05 14.97 -12.46
CA THR A 90 20.21 15.41 -13.85
C THR A 90 19.30 14.68 -14.83
N ASP A 91 18.80 13.49 -14.46
CA ASP A 91 17.89 12.72 -15.30
C ASP A 91 16.84 11.97 -14.51
N TYR A 92 15.70 11.68 -15.17
CA TYR A 92 14.58 10.97 -14.54
C TYR A 92 14.88 9.49 -14.29
N GLY A 93 15.78 8.87 -15.06
CA GLY A 93 16.16 7.47 -14.86
C GLY A 93 16.82 7.24 -13.52
N LYS A 94 17.64 8.18 -13.06
CA LYS A 94 18.26 8.12 -11.72
C LYS A 94 17.23 8.26 -10.61
N ILE A 95 16.29 9.22 -10.76
CA ILE A 95 15.18 9.36 -9.79
C ILE A 95 14.40 8.05 -9.71
N TYR A 96 14.02 7.48 -10.86
CA TYR A 96 13.27 6.22 -10.91
C TYR A 96 13.99 5.08 -10.19
N ASN A 97 15.27 4.89 -10.48
CA ASN A 97 16.07 3.83 -9.86
C ASN A 97 16.20 4.01 -8.35
N ASP A 98 16.42 5.22 -7.89
CA ASP A 98 16.54 5.52 -6.47
C ASP A 98 15.20 5.32 -5.75
N VAL A 99 14.06 5.72 -6.35
CA VAL A 99 12.72 5.46 -5.81
C VAL A 99 12.49 3.96 -5.65
N ILE A 100 12.73 3.17 -6.69
CA ILE A 100 12.54 1.71 -6.66
C ILE A 100 13.43 1.08 -5.58
N THR A 101 14.68 1.50 -5.48
CA THR A 101 15.62 0.97 -4.49
C THR A 101 15.16 1.29 -3.06
N ASN A 102 14.71 2.52 -2.82
CA ASN A 102 14.25 2.91 -1.48
C ASN A 102 12.97 2.16 -1.09
N ILE A 103 11.99 2.04 -1.99
CA ILE A 103 10.77 1.24 -1.74
C ILE A 103 11.13 -0.22 -1.42
N ALA A 104 12.07 -0.81 -2.15
CA ALA A 104 12.49 -2.18 -1.92
C ALA A 104 13.21 -2.37 -0.58
N THR A 105 13.94 -1.37 -0.08
CA THR A 105 14.64 -1.44 1.21
C THR A 105 13.73 -1.17 2.41
N GLU A 106 12.74 -0.30 2.29
CA GLU A 106 11.77 -0.03 3.36
C GLU A 106 10.85 -1.22 3.66
N THR A 107 10.62 -2.10 2.68
CA THR A 107 9.82 -3.31 2.87
C THR A 107 10.55 -4.45 3.59
N THR A 108 11.83 -4.29 3.91
CA THR A 108 12.67 -5.32 4.55
C THR A 108 12.99 -5.04 6.02
N GLN A 109 12.41 -4.01 6.63
CA GLN A 109 12.55 -3.71 8.07
C GLN A 109 11.31 -4.08 8.87
#